data_3618177a9edaab474c8f054835237be5
#
_entry.id   3618177a9edaab474c8f054835237be5
#
_cell.length_a   1.000
_cell.length_b   1.000
_cell.length_c   1.000
_cell.angle_alpha   90.00
_cell.angle_beta   90.00
_cell.angle_gamma   90.00
#
_symmetry.space_group_name_H-M   'P 1'
#
loop_
_entity.id
_entity.type
_entity.pdbx_description
1 polymer ?
#
loop_
_entity_poly.entity_id
_entity_poly.type
_entity_poly.pdbx_seq_one_letter_code
_entity_poly.pdbx_strand_id
1 'polypeptide(L)'
;MEVREGTPLYPKPSPKGWAATFSKLQKAKPRYAKFRFLKMAIFHLNESNISRSDGRSVVACAAYRACEKLEDYTFGKTQDYTRKKGLEYKSIYAPEHTNEKLLDRQTLWNEVEKKEFNADGSMKANARLAKEYTCALPHELTHQERIKIVDDFCRDFVKKHNVIVDACIHAPHDDGETDNKNYHVHIMFTTRLVNEKGE
;
A
#
# COMPACT_ATOMS: atom_id res chain seq x y z
N MET A 1 12.81 -24.32 -29.84
CA MET A 1 12.62 -24.53 -28.39
C MET A 1 11.83 -23.34 -27.89
N GLU A 2 10.50 -23.48 -27.86
CA GLU A 2 9.60 -22.37 -27.55
C GLU A 2 9.66 -22.06 -26.05
N VAL A 3 10.01 -20.84 -25.73
CA VAL A 3 9.93 -20.29 -24.38
C VAL A 3 8.45 -20.01 -24.09
N ARG A 4 7.81 -20.86 -23.30
CA ARG A 4 6.45 -20.63 -22.81
C ARG A 4 6.47 -19.40 -21.90
N GLU A 5 5.79 -18.34 -22.34
CA GLU A 5 5.46 -17.19 -21.48
C GLU A 5 4.77 -17.70 -20.21
N GLY A 6 5.39 -17.44 -19.08
CA GLY A 6 4.84 -17.80 -17.78
C GLY A 6 3.54 -17.07 -17.53
N THR A 7 2.46 -17.79 -17.36
CA THR A 7 1.19 -17.28 -16.85
C THR A 7 1.43 -16.48 -15.57
N PRO A 8 0.85 -15.29 -15.42
CA PRO A 8 0.97 -14.51 -14.19
C PRO A 8 0.48 -15.36 -13.01
N LEU A 9 1.30 -15.51 -11.99
CA LEU A 9 1.01 -16.30 -10.78
C LEU A 9 -0.19 -15.78 -9.95
N TYR A 10 -0.83 -14.72 -10.40
CA TYR A 10 -2.05 -14.17 -9.80
C TYR A 10 -3.20 -14.17 -10.80
N PRO A 11 -4.33 -14.81 -10.48
CA PRO A 11 -5.58 -14.47 -11.15
C PRO A 11 -5.85 -12.99 -10.89
N LYS A 12 -6.12 -12.22 -11.94
CA LYS A 12 -6.57 -10.82 -11.79
C LYS A 12 -7.74 -10.82 -10.81
N PRO A 13 -7.63 -10.21 -9.63
CA PRO A 13 -8.77 -10.13 -8.74
C PRO A 13 -9.84 -9.31 -9.46
N SER A 14 -11.04 -9.87 -9.61
CA SER A 14 -12.13 -9.08 -10.15
C SER A 14 -12.46 -7.97 -9.14
N PRO A 15 -12.73 -6.75 -9.60
CA PRO A 15 -13.13 -5.64 -8.73
C PRO A 15 -14.29 -6.01 -7.79
N LYS A 16 -15.13 -6.97 -8.19
CA LYS A 16 -16.27 -7.48 -7.42
C LYS A 16 -15.85 -8.29 -6.16
N GLY A 17 -14.71 -8.96 -6.18
CA GLY A 17 -14.25 -9.76 -5.04
C GLY A 17 -13.82 -8.89 -3.85
N TRP A 18 -13.18 -7.77 -4.11
CA TRP A 18 -12.66 -6.83 -3.10
C TRP A 18 -13.75 -5.96 -2.51
N ALA A 19 -14.66 -5.45 -3.35
CA ALA A 19 -15.86 -4.78 -2.89
C ALA A 19 -16.68 -5.67 -1.96
N ALA A 20 -16.70 -6.99 -2.20
CA ALA A 20 -17.37 -7.95 -1.34
C ALA A 20 -16.66 -8.17 0.00
N THR A 21 -15.33 -8.12 0.06
CA THR A 21 -14.58 -8.26 1.32
C THR A 21 -14.71 -7.01 2.16
N PHE A 22 -14.58 -5.82 1.58
CA PHE A 22 -14.83 -4.55 2.25
C PHE A 22 -16.32 -4.41 2.66
N SER A 23 -17.25 -4.82 1.79
CA SER A 23 -18.68 -4.87 2.10
C SER A 23 -19.02 -5.94 3.16
N LYS A 24 -18.25 -7.03 3.26
CA LYS A 24 -18.41 -8.02 4.35
C LYS A 24 -17.87 -7.48 5.67
N LEU A 25 -16.81 -6.69 5.67
CA LEU A 25 -16.34 -5.95 6.85
C LEU A 25 -17.38 -4.91 7.31
N GLN A 26 -18.12 -4.31 6.37
CA GLN A 26 -19.24 -3.42 6.68
C GLN A 26 -20.51 -4.17 7.14
N LYS A 27 -20.72 -5.42 6.69
CA LYS A 27 -21.91 -6.24 6.96
C LYS A 27 -21.70 -7.27 8.08
N ALA A 28 -20.47 -7.58 8.47
CA ALA A 28 -20.23 -8.34 9.67
C ALA A 28 -20.88 -7.57 10.82
N LYS A 29 -21.94 -8.15 11.40
CA LYS A 29 -22.58 -7.58 12.61
C LYS A 29 -21.45 -7.43 13.64
N PRO A 30 -20.95 -6.22 13.86
CA PRO A 30 -19.84 -6.09 14.76
C PRO A 30 -20.35 -6.32 16.16
N ARG A 31 -19.53 -6.88 17.01
CA ARG A 31 -19.59 -6.61 18.45
C ARG A 31 -19.58 -5.10 18.77
N TYR A 32 -19.67 -4.26 17.78
CA TYR A 32 -19.72 -2.79 17.78
C TYR A 32 -21.16 -2.30 17.60
N ALA A 33 -22.03 -2.65 18.56
CA ALA A 33 -23.44 -2.23 18.59
C ALA A 33 -23.66 -0.70 18.71
N LYS A 34 -22.67 0.14 18.39
CA LYS A 34 -22.76 1.59 18.41
C LYS A 34 -22.69 2.28 17.03
N PHE A 35 -22.46 1.55 15.94
CA PHE A 35 -22.47 2.15 14.58
C PHE A 35 -23.89 2.28 14.00
N ARG A 36 -24.73 2.99 14.72
CA ARG A 36 -26.05 3.38 14.26
C ARG A 36 -25.89 4.68 13.48
N PHE A 37 -25.96 4.68 12.17
CA PHE A 37 -25.88 5.81 11.21
C PHE A 37 -24.56 6.03 10.46
N LEU A 38 -24.00 5.01 9.82
CA LEU A 38 -23.13 5.25 8.67
C LEU A 38 -24.01 5.44 7.42
N LYS A 39 -24.69 6.56 7.32
CA LYS A 39 -25.64 6.81 6.22
C LYS A 39 -24.98 7.41 4.99
N MET A 40 -23.71 7.80 5.04
CA MET A 40 -22.99 8.47 3.94
C MET A 40 -21.46 8.28 4.02
N ALA A 41 -20.96 7.06 4.23
CA ALA A 41 -19.55 6.83 3.99
C ALA A 41 -19.29 6.92 2.48
N ILE A 42 -18.48 7.88 2.05
CA ILE A 42 -17.99 7.93 0.66
C ILE A 42 -17.09 6.72 0.48
N PHE A 43 -17.54 5.75 -0.31
CA PHE A 43 -16.71 4.63 -0.69
C PHE A 43 -15.98 4.99 -1.99
N HIS A 44 -14.68 5.15 -1.88
CA HIS A 44 -13.80 5.30 -3.04
C HIS A 44 -12.63 4.35 -2.87
N LEU A 45 -12.45 3.46 -3.84
CA LEU A 45 -11.31 2.56 -3.93
C LEU A 45 -10.71 2.71 -5.32
N ASN A 46 -9.47 3.15 -5.38
CA ASN A 46 -8.68 3.20 -6.60
C ASN A 46 -7.52 2.19 -6.51
N GLU A 47 -7.32 1.40 -7.57
CA GLU A 47 -6.14 0.55 -7.74
C GLU A 47 -5.22 1.18 -8.77
N SER A 48 -3.95 1.29 -8.44
CA SER A 48 -2.90 1.76 -9.36
C SER A 48 -1.67 0.87 -9.30
N ASN A 49 -0.89 0.89 -10.38
CA ASN A 49 0.43 0.28 -10.41
C ASN A 49 1.48 1.38 -10.26
N ILE A 50 2.56 1.06 -9.57
CA ILE A 50 3.78 1.86 -9.55
C ILE A 50 4.75 1.13 -10.47
N SER A 51 4.98 1.68 -11.66
CA SER A 51 5.84 1.08 -12.67
C SER A 51 6.95 2.03 -13.09
N ARG A 52 8.05 1.47 -13.50
CA ARG A 52 9.21 2.24 -13.98
C ARG A 52 8.92 2.90 -15.33
N SER A 53 8.09 2.28 -16.16
CA SER A 53 7.63 2.87 -17.43
C SER A 53 6.88 4.18 -17.28
N ASP A 54 6.28 4.41 -16.10
CA ASP A 54 5.58 5.66 -15.79
C ASP A 54 6.54 6.73 -15.23
N GLY A 55 7.85 6.49 -15.28
CA GLY A 55 8.87 7.38 -14.71
C GLY A 55 8.85 7.46 -13.18
N ARG A 56 8.23 6.47 -12.50
CA ARG A 56 8.02 6.48 -11.05
C ARG A 56 9.10 5.65 -10.34
N SER A 57 9.68 6.21 -9.28
CA SER A 57 10.45 5.48 -8.30
C SER A 57 9.51 5.00 -7.18
N VAL A 58 9.60 3.72 -6.82
CA VAL A 58 8.81 3.20 -5.70
C VAL A 58 9.30 3.76 -4.36
N VAL A 59 10.60 4.05 -4.23
CA VAL A 59 11.18 4.71 -3.05
C VAL A 59 10.62 6.11 -2.89
N ALA A 60 10.56 6.90 -3.98
CA ALA A 60 9.95 8.24 -3.96
C ALA A 60 8.45 8.18 -3.60
N CYS A 61 7.74 7.19 -4.14
CA CYS A 61 6.33 6.97 -3.82
C CYS A 61 6.13 6.66 -2.33
N ALA A 62 6.94 5.79 -1.74
CA ALA A 62 6.89 5.43 -0.33
C ALA A 62 7.24 6.62 0.56
N ALA A 63 8.33 7.35 0.26
CA ALA A 63 8.75 8.55 0.97
C ALA A 63 7.63 9.62 1.00
N TYR A 64 6.99 9.85 -0.15
CA TYR A 64 5.89 10.81 -0.26
C TYR A 64 4.69 10.45 0.61
N ARG A 65 4.31 9.16 0.66
CA ARG A 65 3.15 8.69 1.43
C ARG A 65 3.44 8.65 2.92
N ALA A 66 4.66 8.23 3.27
CA ALA A 66 5.08 8.15 4.67
C ALA A 66 5.53 9.48 5.27
N CYS A 67 5.57 10.57 4.46
CA CYS A 67 6.13 11.87 4.85
C CYS A 67 7.54 11.72 5.43
N GLU A 68 8.37 10.92 4.77
CA GLU A 68 9.73 10.59 5.21
C GLU A 68 10.79 11.11 4.24
N LYS A 69 12.03 11.07 4.72
CA LYS A 69 13.24 11.23 3.92
C LYS A 69 13.83 9.85 3.69
N LEU A 70 13.91 9.40 2.43
CA LEU A 70 14.47 8.11 2.04
C LEU A 70 15.55 8.31 0.97
N GLU A 71 16.60 7.52 1.05
CA GLU A 71 17.64 7.46 0.02
C GLU A 71 17.21 6.46 -1.07
N ASP A 72 17.15 6.92 -2.29
CA ASP A 72 16.84 6.13 -3.48
C ASP A 72 18.16 5.71 -4.16
N TYR A 73 18.58 4.49 -3.88
CA TYR A 73 19.88 3.98 -4.35
C TYR A 73 19.94 3.75 -5.86
N THR A 74 18.79 3.44 -6.47
CA THR A 74 18.70 3.20 -7.91
C THR A 74 18.98 4.47 -8.71
N PHE A 75 18.51 5.61 -8.24
CA PHE A 75 18.66 6.90 -8.91
C PHE A 75 19.68 7.82 -8.24
N GLY A 76 20.32 7.39 -7.13
CA GLY A 76 21.29 8.19 -6.39
C GLY A 76 20.69 9.51 -5.86
N LYS A 77 19.44 9.49 -5.43
CA LYS A 77 18.70 10.68 -5.00
C LYS A 77 18.13 10.53 -3.61
N THR A 78 18.15 11.61 -2.85
CA THR A 78 17.41 11.71 -1.60
C THR A 78 15.98 12.18 -1.89
N GLN A 79 15.01 11.41 -1.48
CA GLN A 79 13.57 11.71 -1.58
C GLN A 79 13.10 12.27 -0.22
N ASP A 80 13.02 13.60 -0.09
CA ASP A 80 12.69 14.27 1.18
C ASP A 80 11.29 14.89 1.14
N TYR A 81 10.36 14.26 1.85
CA TYR A 81 8.98 14.71 2.00
C TYR A 81 8.61 15.02 3.47
N THR A 82 9.61 15.27 4.33
CA THR A 82 9.40 15.55 5.76
C THR A 82 8.60 16.83 6.03
N ARG A 83 8.56 17.75 5.05
CA ARG A 83 7.75 18.98 5.14
C ARG A 83 6.27 18.77 4.83
N LYS A 84 5.89 17.61 4.23
CA LYS A 84 4.50 17.27 3.94
C LYS A 84 3.75 17.02 5.25
N LYS A 85 2.55 17.58 5.35
CA LYS A 85 1.67 17.45 6.52
C LYS A 85 0.53 16.49 6.24
N GLY A 86 -0.25 16.17 7.28
CA GLY A 86 -1.47 15.38 7.16
C GLY A 86 -1.29 13.88 7.35
N LEU A 87 -0.09 13.39 7.62
CA LEU A 87 0.10 11.99 7.98
C LEU A 87 -0.44 11.72 9.39
N GLU A 88 -1.39 10.80 9.52
CA GLU A 88 -1.96 10.37 10.80
C GLU A 88 -1.39 9.06 11.32
N TYR A 89 -1.06 8.14 10.41
CA TYR A 89 -0.57 6.82 10.76
C TYR A 89 0.24 6.23 9.62
N LYS A 90 1.25 5.44 9.97
CA LYS A 90 2.02 4.63 9.01
C LYS A 90 2.50 3.34 9.67
N SER A 91 2.44 2.24 8.92
CA SER A 91 2.96 0.95 9.39
C SER A 91 3.31 0.04 8.22
N ILE A 92 4.29 -0.83 8.44
CA ILE A 92 4.61 -1.93 7.53
C ILE A 92 4.06 -3.22 8.14
N TYR A 93 3.39 -4.03 7.32
CA TYR A 93 2.84 -5.33 7.66
C TYR A 93 3.50 -6.38 6.77
N ALA A 94 3.92 -7.47 7.37
CA ALA A 94 4.62 -8.53 6.65
C ALA A 94 4.27 -9.91 7.22
N PRO A 95 4.47 -11.01 6.46
CA PRO A 95 4.41 -12.37 6.98
C PRO A 95 5.38 -12.55 8.16
N GLU A 96 5.03 -13.43 9.12
CA GLU A 96 5.81 -13.63 10.34
C GLU A 96 7.27 -14.05 10.09
N HIS A 97 7.51 -14.77 8.98
CA HIS A 97 8.84 -15.24 8.59
C HIS A 97 9.66 -14.20 7.79
N THR A 98 9.15 -12.98 7.62
CA THR A 98 9.85 -11.92 6.87
C THR A 98 11.12 -11.49 7.59
N ASN A 99 12.20 -11.28 6.84
CA ASN A 99 13.44 -10.74 7.38
C ASN A 99 13.19 -9.34 7.95
N GLU A 100 13.57 -9.10 9.20
CA GLU A 100 13.35 -7.85 9.93
C GLU A 100 13.86 -6.61 9.19
N LYS A 101 14.92 -6.73 8.38
CA LYS A 101 15.44 -5.63 7.57
C LYS A 101 14.40 -5.09 6.57
N LEU A 102 13.47 -5.93 6.12
CA LEU A 102 12.39 -5.52 5.21
C LEU A 102 11.22 -4.83 5.92
N LEU A 103 11.27 -4.71 7.25
CA LEU A 103 10.35 -3.89 8.02
C LEU A 103 10.82 -2.42 8.09
N ASP A 104 12.03 -2.13 7.62
CA ASP A 104 12.51 -0.77 7.36
C ASP A 104 12.10 -0.32 5.96
N ARG A 105 11.38 0.80 5.88
CA ARG A 105 10.79 1.31 4.63
C ARG A 105 11.83 1.59 3.56
N GLN A 106 12.95 2.19 3.92
CA GLN A 106 14.03 2.49 2.97
C GLN A 106 14.63 1.21 2.40
N THR A 107 14.93 0.25 3.25
CA THR A 107 15.47 -1.05 2.87
C THR A 107 14.48 -1.81 1.99
N LEU A 108 13.21 -1.90 2.40
CA LEU A 108 12.15 -2.60 1.66
C LEU A 108 12.07 -2.11 0.20
N TRP A 109 11.86 -0.81 0.02
CA TRP A 109 11.57 -0.30 -1.32
C TRP A 109 12.81 -0.21 -2.20
N ASN A 110 14.01 -0.07 -1.64
CA ASN A 110 15.26 -0.20 -2.40
C ASN A 110 15.54 -1.66 -2.82
N GLU A 111 15.21 -2.66 -1.98
CA GLU A 111 15.32 -4.06 -2.38
C GLU A 111 14.29 -4.42 -3.48
N VAL A 112 13.09 -3.87 -3.43
CA VAL A 112 12.11 -4.01 -4.53
C VAL A 112 12.65 -3.45 -5.84
N GLU A 113 13.23 -2.24 -5.84
CA GLU A 113 13.88 -1.66 -7.03
C GLU A 113 14.97 -2.57 -7.57
N LYS A 114 15.86 -3.05 -6.70
CA LYS A 114 16.98 -3.89 -7.03
C LYS A 114 16.59 -5.25 -7.63
N LYS A 115 15.52 -5.88 -7.11
CA LYS A 115 15.01 -7.17 -7.64
C LYS A 115 14.43 -7.05 -9.05
N GLU A 116 14.13 -5.86 -9.53
CA GLU A 116 13.57 -5.60 -10.84
C GLU A 116 14.64 -5.12 -11.85
N PHE A 117 15.88 -5.60 -11.70
CA PHE A 117 16.94 -5.51 -12.71
C PHE A 117 17.00 -6.81 -13.52
N ASN A 118 17.54 -6.72 -14.75
CA ASN A 118 17.85 -7.86 -15.57
C ASN A 118 19.12 -8.56 -15.07
N ALA A 119 19.38 -9.79 -15.55
CA ALA A 119 20.57 -10.54 -15.17
C ALA A 119 21.89 -9.87 -15.61
N ASP A 120 21.85 -9.02 -16.64
CA ASP A 120 22.98 -8.23 -17.13
C ASP A 120 23.19 -6.93 -16.33
N GLY A 121 22.40 -6.67 -15.29
CA GLY A 121 22.46 -5.48 -14.47
C GLY A 121 21.73 -4.27 -15.06
N SER A 122 21.10 -4.40 -16.22
CA SER A 122 20.30 -3.32 -16.80
C SER A 122 18.93 -3.21 -16.11
N MET A 123 18.35 -2.01 -16.07
CA MET A 123 17.02 -1.78 -15.52
C MET A 123 15.94 -2.32 -16.47
N LYS A 124 15.00 -3.09 -15.93
CA LYS A 124 13.78 -3.45 -16.67
C LYS A 124 12.90 -2.23 -16.83
N ALA A 125 12.78 -1.72 -18.05
CA ALA A 125 12.01 -0.50 -18.34
C ALA A 125 10.52 -0.60 -17.96
N ASN A 126 9.92 -1.80 -18.08
CA ASN A 126 8.52 -2.07 -17.81
C ASN A 126 8.29 -2.77 -16.45
N ALA A 127 9.24 -2.68 -15.51
CA ALA A 127 9.12 -3.28 -14.20
C ALA A 127 7.91 -2.72 -13.45
N ARG A 128 7.10 -3.63 -12.89
CA ARG A 128 6.02 -3.31 -11.93
C ARG A 128 6.59 -3.43 -10.53
N LEU A 129 6.89 -2.29 -9.93
CA LEU A 129 7.59 -2.21 -8.65
C LEU A 129 6.66 -2.47 -7.47
N ALA A 130 5.47 -1.90 -7.51
CA ALA A 130 4.46 -2.10 -6.48
C ALA A 130 3.05 -1.94 -7.06
N LYS A 131 2.07 -2.40 -6.29
CA LYS A 131 0.67 -2.01 -6.45
C LYS A 131 0.24 -1.13 -5.29
N GLU A 132 -0.78 -0.34 -5.52
CA GLU A 132 -1.33 0.55 -4.51
C GLU A 132 -2.85 0.54 -4.56
N TYR A 133 -3.45 0.46 -3.37
CA TYR A 133 -4.84 0.84 -3.16
C TYR A 133 -4.89 2.19 -2.47
N THR A 134 -5.72 3.09 -2.99
CA THR A 134 -6.11 4.31 -2.28
C THR A 134 -7.57 4.18 -1.91
N CYS A 135 -7.87 4.18 -0.61
CA CYS A 135 -9.22 3.99 -0.10
C CYS A 135 -9.65 5.21 0.73
N ALA A 136 -10.85 5.74 0.45
CA ALA A 136 -11.46 6.72 1.34
C ALA A 136 -11.84 6.07 2.67
N LEU A 137 -11.58 6.77 3.77
CA LEU A 137 -11.98 6.38 5.12
C LEU A 137 -13.11 7.28 5.60
N PRO A 138 -14.13 6.72 6.30
CA PRO A 138 -15.22 7.53 6.83
C PRO A 138 -14.70 8.61 7.80
N HIS A 139 -15.07 9.86 7.55
CA HIS A 139 -14.65 10.99 8.40
C HIS A 139 -15.32 10.97 9.78
N GLU A 140 -16.44 10.25 9.91
CA GLU A 140 -17.16 10.07 11.16
C GLU A 140 -16.43 9.18 12.16
N LEU A 141 -15.44 8.40 11.69
CA LEU A 141 -14.64 7.55 12.55
C LEU A 141 -13.62 8.36 13.33
N THR A 142 -13.37 7.95 14.55
CA THR A 142 -12.25 8.44 15.34
C THR A 142 -10.91 7.99 14.73
N HIS A 143 -9.84 8.67 15.09
CA HIS A 143 -8.48 8.29 14.67
C HIS A 143 -8.17 6.80 14.95
N GLN A 144 -8.50 6.32 16.15
CA GLN A 144 -8.25 4.94 16.55
C GLN A 144 -9.08 3.92 15.75
N GLU A 145 -10.33 4.27 15.42
CA GLU A 145 -11.18 3.42 14.60
C GLU A 145 -10.67 3.33 13.15
N ARG A 146 -10.17 4.43 12.58
CA ARG A 146 -9.52 4.42 11.27
C ARG A 146 -8.28 3.53 11.26
N ILE A 147 -7.40 3.67 12.27
CA ILE A 147 -6.21 2.82 12.40
C ILE A 147 -6.62 1.35 12.49
N LYS A 148 -7.61 1.03 13.34
CA LYS A 148 -8.04 -0.35 13.53
C LYS A 148 -8.56 -1.00 12.24
N ILE A 149 -9.35 -0.29 11.46
CA ILE A 149 -9.87 -0.82 10.18
C ILE A 149 -8.72 -1.10 9.20
N VAL A 150 -7.73 -0.20 9.13
CA VAL A 150 -6.57 -0.37 8.25
C VAL A 150 -5.68 -1.50 8.74
N ASP A 151 -5.44 -1.60 10.05
CA ASP A 151 -4.65 -2.68 10.66
C ASP A 151 -5.29 -4.05 10.39
N ASP A 152 -6.57 -4.21 10.69
CA ASP A 152 -7.31 -5.46 10.46
C ASP A 152 -7.25 -5.85 8.97
N PHE A 153 -7.46 -4.89 8.06
CA PHE A 153 -7.37 -5.13 6.62
C PHE A 153 -5.97 -5.56 6.18
N CYS A 154 -4.93 -4.82 6.60
CA CYS A 154 -3.56 -5.10 6.18
C CYS A 154 -3.06 -6.45 6.70
N ARG A 155 -3.40 -6.83 7.94
CA ARG A 155 -3.06 -8.15 8.50
C ARG A 155 -3.73 -9.29 7.73
N ASP A 156 -5.03 -9.16 7.44
CA ASP A 156 -5.74 -10.16 6.63
C ASP A 156 -5.17 -10.24 5.21
N PHE A 157 -4.80 -9.09 4.63
CA PHE A 157 -4.22 -9.02 3.30
C PHE A 157 -2.87 -9.74 3.24
N VAL A 158 -1.97 -9.44 4.18
CA VAL A 158 -0.66 -10.09 4.31
C VAL A 158 -0.82 -11.60 4.48
N LYS A 159 -1.67 -12.03 5.40
CA LYS A 159 -1.94 -13.46 5.65
C LYS A 159 -2.46 -14.18 4.43
N LYS A 160 -3.28 -13.53 3.61
CA LYS A 160 -3.92 -14.11 2.45
C LYS A 160 -3.01 -14.13 1.22
N HIS A 161 -2.15 -13.11 1.07
CA HIS A 161 -1.39 -12.90 -0.16
C HIS A 161 0.11 -13.10 -0.01
N ASN A 162 0.63 -13.27 1.21
CA ASN A 162 2.04 -13.47 1.50
C ASN A 162 2.96 -12.39 0.90
N VAL A 163 2.52 -11.13 0.96
CA VAL A 163 3.23 -9.93 0.47
C VAL A 163 3.54 -8.99 1.62
N ILE A 164 4.45 -8.03 1.42
CA ILE A 164 4.68 -6.95 2.38
C ILE A 164 3.81 -5.76 1.99
N VAL A 165 3.18 -5.15 2.99
CA VAL A 165 2.27 -4.01 2.85
C VAL A 165 2.82 -2.82 3.61
N ASP A 166 2.81 -1.65 2.98
CA ASP A 166 3.15 -0.36 3.56
C ASP A 166 1.92 0.54 3.51
N ALA A 167 1.32 0.80 4.66
CA ALA A 167 0.08 1.57 4.79
C ALA A 167 0.32 2.93 5.43
N CYS A 168 -0.28 3.98 4.85
CA CYS A 168 -0.21 5.35 5.33
C CYS A 168 -1.60 5.99 5.32
N ILE A 169 -2.08 6.43 6.48
CA ILE A 169 -3.35 7.18 6.62
C ILE A 169 -3.06 8.67 6.59
N HIS A 170 -3.80 9.38 5.76
CA HIS A 170 -3.73 10.82 5.66
C HIS A 170 -5.05 11.49 6.06
N ALA A 171 -4.93 12.57 6.82
CA ALA A 171 -6.00 13.51 7.07
C ALA A 171 -6.29 14.36 5.81
N PRO A 172 -7.48 14.97 5.71
CA PRO A 172 -7.79 15.95 4.69
C PRO A 172 -6.74 17.06 4.64
N HIS A 173 -6.48 17.59 3.45
CA HIS A 173 -5.69 18.81 3.32
C HIS A 173 -6.54 19.98 3.77
N ASP A 174 -6.03 20.78 4.69
CA ASP A 174 -6.64 22.05 5.09
C ASP A 174 -6.16 23.15 4.13
N ASP A 175 -6.78 23.22 2.96
CA ASP A 175 -6.53 24.26 1.94
C ASP A 175 -7.62 25.34 1.94
N GLY A 176 -8.57 25.24 2.88
CA GLY A 176 -9.69 26.19 2.99
C GLY A 176 -10.75 26.04 1.89
N GLU A 177 -10.52 25.20 0.88
CA GLU A 177 -11.41 25.03 -0.28
C GLU A 177 -12.12 23.68 -0.26
N THR A 178 -11.56 22.67 0.40
CA THR A 178 -12.13 21.33 0.51
C THR A 178 -12.84 21.12 1.84
N ASP A 179 -13.88 20.33 1.77
CA ASP A 179 -14.73 19.95 2.89
C ASP A 179 -13.97 18.96 3.83
N ASN A 180 -13.01 19.32 4.59
CA ASN A 180 -12.20 18.59 5.61
C ASN A 180 -12.63 17.15 6.00
N LYS A 181 -13.12 16.34 5.03
CA LYS A 181 -13.66 15.00 5.22
C LYS A 181 -12.91 13.91 4.46
N ASN A 182 -11.95 14.29 3.62
CA ASN A 182 -11.26 13.34 2.75
C ASN A 182 -10.13 12.58 3.50
N TYR A 183 -10.48 11.88 4.58
CA TYR A 183 -9.57 10.90 5.17
C TYR A 183 -9.36 9.74 4.19
N HIS A 184 -8.12 9.38 3.96
CA HIS A 184 -7.81 8.29 3.04
C HIS A 184 -6.57 7.52 3.48
N VAL A 185 -6.49 6.27 3.05
CA VAL A 185 -5.33 5.42 3.25
C VAL A 185 -4.71 5.06 1.92
N HIS A 186 -3.39 5.16 1.84
CA HIS A 186 -2.56 4.56 0.81
C HIS A 186 -2.05 3.22 1.32
N ILE A 187 -2.29 2.16 0.58
CA ILE A 187 -1.84 0.80 0.88
C ILE A 187 -0.98 0.33 -0.29
N MET A 188 0.32 0.54 -0.17
CA MET A 188 1.29 0.01 -1.13
C MET A 188 1.65 -1.43 -0.76
N PHE A 189 1.83 -2.29 -1.74
CA PHE A 189 2.25 -3.66 -1.48
C PHE A 189 3.16 -4.21 -2.57
N THR A 190 4.04 -5.15 -2.16
CA THR A 190 4.99 -5.77 -3.06
C THR A 190 4.27 -6.62 -4.12
N THR A 191 4.84 -6.69 -5.32
CA THR A 191 4.34 -7.56 -6.39
C THR A 191 4.89 -8.98 -6.29
N ARG A 192 5.94 -9.16 -5.50
CA ARG A 192 6.54 -10.47 -5.21
C ARG A 192 6.10 -10.96 -3.85
N LEU A 193 5.97 -12.28 -3.74
CA LEU A 193 5.71 -12.97 -2.48
C LEU A 193 6.98 -13.00 -1.64
N VAL A 194 6.82 -12.98 -0.34
CA VAL A 194 7.91 -13.33 0.59
C VAL A 194 8.21 -14.81 0.48
N ASN A 195 9.45 -15.17 0.18
CA ASN A 195 9.87 -16.56 0.04
C ASN A 195 10.10 -17.21 1.43
N GLU A 196 10.43 -18.51 1.45
CA GLU A 196 10.68 -19.28 2.68
C GLU A 196 11.88 -18.74 3.50
N LYS A 197 12.75 -17.94 2.89
CA LYS A 197 13.90 -17.28 3.56
C LYS A 197 13.54 -15.90 4.12
N GLY A 198 12.29 -15.49 3.95
CA GLY A 198 11.82 -14.18 4.41
C GLY A 198 12.22 -12.98 3.50
N GLU A 199 12.54 -13.27 2.22
CA GLU A 199 13.01 -12.27 1.25
C GLU A 199 11.92 -11.97 0.20
#